data_a3c4830c15e613cfbf613cc3bf92ad26
#
_entry.id   a3c4830c15e613cfbf613cc3bf92ad26
#
_cell.length_a   1.000
_cell.length_b   1.000
_cell.length_c   1.000
_cell.angle_alpha   90.00
_cell.angle_beta   90.00
_cell.angle_gamma   90.00
#
_symmetry.space_group_name_H-M   'P 1'
#
loop_
_entity.id
_entity.type
_entity.pdbx_description
1 polymer ?
#
loop_
_entity_poly.entity_id
_entity_poly.type
_entity_poly.pdbx_seq_one_letter_code
_entity_poly.pdbx_strand_id
1 'polypeptide(L)'
;MRMGYIRWVVPAISIALLLTGGPGAAATPSRSSLCLMLESAARANDLPTAFLVRVIWRESRFDPLAVGPRTRSGGHAQGIAQFMARTAAERALSNPFDPVQALPKAAEYLRELRDEFGNLGLAAAAYNAGPGRVRGWLDGARTMPDETQRYVQAITGRSVGEWAKAGNVAMVAPEADCLELVASLEQGPSRFFYELEERITTAIGLPWGVQLAAGFSRDRVLETYSRLMTKLSELIGEHDPVITVALIRSRGTLPIYQAKIGADTRGSANDICKKIKTAGVACVVLRNAPERVKPAKTE
;
A
#
# COMPACT_ATOMS: atom_id res chain seq x y z
N MET A 1 28.14 -54.83 -58.05
CA MET A 1 27.26 -54.53 -56.94
C MET A 1 27.74 -53.28 -56.22
N ARG A 2 27.09 -52.13 -56.46
CA ARG A 2 27.42 -50.84 -55.78
C ARG A 2 26.35 -50.59 -54.76
N MET A 3 26.70 -50.61 -53.44
CA MET A 3 25.85 -50.28 -52.32
C MET A 3 25.88 -48.77 -52.14
N GLY A 4 24.73 -48.12 -52.33
CA GLY A 4 24.54 -46.69 -52.10
C GLY A 4 24.19 -46.42 -50.63
N TYR A 5 24.97 -45.57 -49.97
CA TYR A 5 24.67 -45.08 -48.64
C TYR A 5 23.71 -43.86 -48.71
N ILE A 6 22.50 -44.00 -48.16
CA ILE A 6 21.56 -42.94 -48.00
C ILE A 6 21.94 -42.17 -46.73
N ARG A 7 22.40 -40.92 -46.88
CA ARG A 7 22.63 -39.98 -45.76
C ARG A 7 21.29 -39.30 -45.38
N TRP A 8 20.82 -39.62 -44.19
CA TRP A 8 19.71 -38.89 -43.61
C TRP A 8 20.23 -37.54 -43.07
N VAL A 9 19.75 -36.42 -43.62
CA VAL A 9 19.96 -35.09 -43.11
C VAL A 9 18.82 -34.78 -42.14
N VAL A 10 19.14 -34.71 -40.86
CA VAL A 10 18.17 -34.28 -39.80
C VAL A 10 18.25 -32.76 -39.71
N PRO A 11 17.16 -32.02 -39.94
CA PRO A 11 17.17 -30.59 -39.74
C PRO A 11 17.18 -30.29 -38.24
N ALA A 12 18.18 -29.54 -37.77
CA ALA A 12 18.20 -28.99 -36.43
C ALA A 12 17.13 -27.88 -36.29
N ILE A 13 16.05 -28.18 -35.63
CA ILE A 13 15.04 -27.18 -35.27
C ILE A 13 15.59 -26.39 -34.09
N SER A 14 16.09 -25.19 -34.34
CA SER A 14 16.43 -24.21 -33.29
C SER A 14 15.14 -23.64 -32.69
N ILE A 15 14.77 -24.12 -31.51
CA ILE A 15 13.68 -23.52 -30.72
C ILE A 15 14.23 -22.24 -30.09
N ALA A 16 13.93 -21.11 -30.70
CA ALA A 16 14.12 -19.79 -30.06
C ALA A 16 13.11 -19.61 -28.94
N LEU A 17 13.55 -19.74 -27.68
CA LEU A 17 12.77 -19.43 -26.51
C LEU A 17 12.61 -17.91 -26.44
N LEU A 18 11.51 -17.39 -26.94
CA LEU A 18 11.11 -16.00 -26.71
C LEU A 18 10.67 -15.86 -25.25
N LEU A 19 11.57 -15.39 -24.41
CA LEU A 19 11.24 -14.90 -23.06
C LEU A 19 10.43 -13.59 -23.23
N THR A 20 9.11 -13.72 -23.39
CA THR A 20 8.21 -12.59 -23.23
C THR A 20 8.09 -12.31 -21.73
N GLY A 21 8.92 -11.40 -21.24
CA GLY A 21 8.69 -10.78 -19.94
C GLY A 21 7.36 -10.02 -20.00
N GLY A 22 6.29 -10.63 -19.52
CA GLY A 22 5.01 -9.94 -19.31
C GLY A 22 5.20 -8.82 -18.28
N PRO A 23 4.37 -7.76 -18.32
CA PRO A 23 4.38 -6.73 -17.28
C PRO A 23 4.19 -7.43 -15.93
N GLY A 24 5.15 -7.24 -15.01
CA GLY A 24 5.11 -7.84 -13.69
C GLY A 24 3.79 -7.46 -13.02
N ALA A 25 2.98 -8.45 -12.68
CA ALA A 25 1.76 -8.24 -11.91
C ALA A 25 2.15 -7.54 -10.59
N ALA A 26 1.52 -6.40 -10.30
CA ALA A 26 1.74 -5.70 -9.05
C ALA A 26 1.48 -6.67 -7.89
N ALA A 27 2.50 -6.84 -7.06
CA ALA A 27 2.42 -7.79 -5.97
C ALA A 27 1.45 -7.28 -4.90
N THR A 28 0.59 -8.15 -4.44
CA THR A 28 -0.40 -7.82 -3.42
C THR A 28 0.24 -7.73 -2.03
N PRO A 29 0.01 -6.66 -1.24
CA PRO A 29 0.66 -6.48 0.06
C PRO A 29 0.18 -7.49 1.12
N SER A 30 1.06 -7.92 2.04
CA SER A 30 0.66 -8.70 3.22
C SER A 30 -0.15 -7.86 4.21
N ARG A 31 -0.85 -8.49 5.15
CA ARG A 31 -1.54 -7.75 6.22
C ARG A 31 -0.59 -6.84 6.97
N SER A 32 0.61 -7.33 7.31
CA SER A 32 1.61 -6.53 8.03
C SER A 32 2.16 -5.38 7.18
N SER A 33 2.50 -5.64 5.90
CA SER A 33 2.93 -4.59 4.97
C SER A 33 1.80 -3.64 4.63
N LEU A 34 0.58 -4.15 4.44
CA LEU A 34 -0.60 -3.34 4.22
C LEU A 34 -0.86 -2.40 5.42
N CYS A 35 -0.88 -2.95 6.63
CA CYS A 35 -1.07 -2.15 7.85
C CYS A 35 0.05 -1.14 8.03
N LEU A 36 1.29 -1.49 7.74
CA LEU A 36 2.40 -0.56 7.76
C LEU A 36 2.16 0.62 6.82
N MET A 37 1.76 0.36 5.58
CA MET A 37 1.48 1.41 4.59
C MET A 37 0.28 2.26 5.00
N LEU A 38 -0.81 1.65 5.49
CA LEU A 38 -2.01 2.36 5.93
C LEU A 38 -1.75 3.23 7.15
N GLU A 39 -1.10 2.71 8.20
CA GLU A 39 -0.74 3.46 9.40
C GLU A 39 0.20 4.63 9.06
N SER A 40 1.18 4.36 8.21
CA SER A 40 2.13 5.37 7.76
C SER A 40 1.43 6.50 6.98
N ALA A 41 0.57 6.15 6.01
CA ALA A 41 -0.18 7.11 5.21
C ALA A 41 -1.19 7.91 6.07
N ALA A 42 -1.89 7.26 6.99
CA ALA A 42 -2.83 7.89 7.90
C ALA A 42 -2.14 8.92 8.79
N ARG A 43 -1.02 8.54 9.45
CA ARG A 43 -0.26 9.43 10.32
C ARG A 43 0.32 10.63 9.59
N ALA A 44 0.87 10.44 8.38
CA ALA A 44 1.45 11.52 7.59
C ALA A 44 0.40 12.56 7.16
N ASN A 45 -0.88 12.19 7.17
CA ASN A 45 -1.99 13.03 6.76
C ASN A 45 -2.97 13.37 7.93
N ASP A 46 -2.57 13.10 9.15
CA ASP A 46 -3.36 13.38 10.35
C ASP A 46 -4.79 12.80 10.25
N LEU A 47 -4.86 11.53 9.79
CA LEU A 47 -6.10 10.77 9.68
C LEU A 47 -6.11 9.62 10.71
N PRO A 48 -7.27 9.29 11.29
CA PRO A 48 -7.39 8.06 12.06
C PRO A 48 -7.10 6.84 11.19
N THR A 49 -6.21 5.95 11.63
CA THR A 49 -5.86 4.72 10.88
C THR A 49 -7.09 3.89 10.56
N ALA A 50 -8.00 3.71 11.54
CA ALA A 50 -9.24 2.96 11.35
C ALA A 50 -10.16 3.55 10.26
N PHE A 51 -10.14 4.87 10.08
CA PHE A 51 -10.87 5.53 9.00
C PHE A 51 -10.29 5.15 7.65
N LEU A 52 -8.97 5.33 7.45
CA LEU A 52 -8.31 5.01 6.19
C LEU A 52 -8.46 3.52 5.85
N VAL A 53 -8.27 2.62 6.81
CA VAL A 53 -8.44 1.17 6.63
C VAL A 53 -9.84 0.86 6.08
N ARG A 54 -10.90 1.44 6.67
CA ARG A 54 -12.28 1.20 6.21
C ARG A 54 -12.58 1.81 4.85
N VAL A 55 -12.01 2.98 4.54
CA VAL A 55 -12.10 3.56 3.19
C VAL A 55 -11.51 2.60 2.18
N ILE A 56 -10.27 2.18 2.35
CA ILE A 56 -9.58 1.29 1.39
C ILE A 56 -10.28 -0.08 1.29
N TRP A 57 -10.80 -0.60 2.41
CA TRP A 57 -11.63 -1.81 2.38
C TRP A 57 -12.89 -1.63 1.53
N ARG A 58 -13.57 -0.49 1.65
CA ARG A 58 -14.78 -0.20 0.85
C ARG A 58 -14.48 -0.01 -0.62
N GLU A 59 -13.31 0.51 -0.98
CA GLU A 59 -12.91 0.71 -2.36
C GLU A 59 -12.62 -0.62 -3.08
N SER A 60 -11.75 -1.44 -2.53
CA SER A 60 -11.22 -2.60 -3.27
C SER A 60 -11.21 -3.91 -2.48
N ARG A 61 -11.61 -3.92 -1.20
CA ARG A 61 -11.34 -5.03 -0.26
C ARG A 61 -9.84 -5.37 -0.18
N PHE A 62 -9.01 -4.33 -0.25
CA PHE A 62 -7.55 -4.39 -0.29
C PHE A 62 -6.96 -5.05 -1.54
N ASP A 63 -7.73 -5.24 -2.61
CA ASP A 63 -7.22 -5.77 -3.87
C ASP A 63 -6.52 -4.67 -4.69
N PRO A 64 -5.18 -4.73 -4.88
CA PRO A 64 -4.46 -3.73 -5.65
C PRO A 64 -4.72 -3.82 -7.17
N LEU A 65 -5.24 -4.93 -7.64
CA LEU A 65 -5.55 -5.13 -9.05
C LEU A 65 -7.03 -4.86 -9.37
N ALA A 66 -7.81 -4.40 -8.39
CA ALA A 66 -9.22 -4.13 -8.56
C ALA A 66 -9.46 -3.11 -9.67
N VAL A 67 -10.41 -3.44 -10.56
CA VAL A 67 -10.92 -2.55 -11.59
C VAL A 67 -12.42 -2.41 -11.41
N GLY A 68 -12.87 -1.21 -11.10
CA GLY A 68 -14.29 -0.91 -10.91
C GLY A 68 -15.10 -1.00 -12.20
N PRO A 69 -16.43 -0.95 -12.12
CA PRO A 69 -17.29 -0.94 -13.29
C PRO A 69 -17.04 0.30 -14.15
N ARG A 70 -17.37 0.19 -15.43
CA ARG A 70 -17.27 1.33 -16.36
C ARG A 70 -18.23 2.44 -15.93
N THR A 71 -17.70 3.63 -15.72
CA THR A 71 -18.50 4.80 -15.39
C THR A 71 -19.20 5.36 -16.63
N ARG A 72 -20.20 6.21 -16.43
CA ARG A 72 -20.90 6.90 -17.55
C ARG A 72 -19.96 7.79 -18.36
N SER A 73 -18.88 8.30 -17.76
CA SER A 73 -17.83 9.07 -18.44
C SER A 73 -16.81 8.21 -19.19
N GLY A 74 -16.93 6.87 -19.14
CA GLY A 74 -16.14 5.94 -19.93
C GLY A 74 -14.89 5.39 -19.25
N GLY A 75 -14.53 5.83 -18.04
CA GLY A 75 -13.38 5.36 -17.28
C GLY A 75 -13.74 4.29 -16.25
N HIS A 76 -12.70 3.70 -15.65
CA HIS A 76 -12.79 2.74 -14.56
C HIS A 76 -12.01 3.28 -13.35
N ALA A 77 -12.51 3.01 -12.15
CA ALA A 77 -11.75 3.15 -10.93
C ALA A 77 -10.68 2.03 -10.87
N GLN A 78 -9.49 2.32 -10.37
CA GLN A 78 -8.32 1.44 -10.49
C GLN A 78 -7.56 1.30 -9.17
N GLY A 79 -7.10 0.07 -8.92
CA GLY A 79 -6.20 -0.28 -7.85
C GLY A 79 -6.83 -0.30 -6.45
N ILE A 80 -5.97 -0.44 -5.45
CA ILE A 80 -6.38 -0.62 -4.04
C ILE A 80 -7.24 0.53 -3.50
N ALA A 81 -7.04 1.75 -4.00
CA ALA A 81 -7.74 2.96 -3.58
C ALA A 81 -8.76 3.48 -4.61
N GLN A 82 -9.02 2.71 -5.68
CA GLN A 82 -10.01 2.97 -6.72
C GLN A 82 -9.94 4.38 -7.31
N PHE A 83 -8.74 4.82 -7.69
CA PHE A 83 -8.57 6.10 -8.35
C PHE A 83 -9.13 6.08 -9.78
N MET A 84 -9.94 7.08 -10.11
CA MET A 84 -10.25 7.38 -11.52
C MET A 84 -9.01 7.93 -12.21
N ALA A 85 -8.79 7.58 -13.49
CA ALA A 85 -7.61 8.00 -14.25
C ALA A 85 -7.34 9.51 -14.21
N ARG A 86 -8.40 10.32 -14.28
CA ARG A 86 -8.27 11.79 -14.15
C ARG A 86 -7.77 12.19 -12.77
N THR A 87 -8.35 11.63 -11.69
CA THR A 87 -7.96 11.95 -10.31
C THR A 87 -6.53 11.48 -10.04
N ALA A 88 -6.13 10.31 -10.58
CA ALA A 88 -4.76 9.82 -10.49
C ALA A 88 -3.77 10.81 -11.15
N ALA A 89 -4.08 11.30 -12.35
CA ALA A 89 -3.25 12.27 -13.05
C ALA A 89 -3.15 13.61 -12.30
N GLU A 90 -4.27 14.14 -11.79
CA GLU A 90 -4.32 15.38 -10.99
C GLU A 90 -3.46 15.27 -9.71
N ARG A 91 -3.22 14.05 -9.21
CA ARG A 91 -2.44 13.76 -8.00
C ARG A 91 -1.05 13.22 -8.27
N ALA A 92 -0.58 13.28 -9.51
CA ALA A 92 0.69 12.71 -9.92
C ALA A 92 0.86 11.25 -9.44
N LEU A 93 -0.21 10.45 -9.49
CA LEU A 93 -0.21 9.02 -9.25
C LEU A 93 0.05 8.31 -10.57
N SER A 94 1.27 7.86 -10.79
CA SER A 94 1.69 7.24 -12.06
C SER A 94 1.17 5.81 -12.23
N ASN A 95 1.06 5.06 -11.12
CA ASN A 95 0.54 3.71 -11.13
C ASN A 95 -0.50 3.49 -10.01
N PRO A 96 -1.81 3.53 -10.31
CA PRO A 96 -2.86 3.30 -9.31
C PRO A 96 -2.94 1.84 -8.82
N PHE A 97 -2.31 0.90 -9.54
CA PHE A 97 -2.25 -0.51 -9.15
C PHE A 97 -1.08 -0.82 -8.20
N ASP A 98 -0.21 0.15 -7.92
CA ASP A 98 0.85 0.04 -6.94
C ASP A 98 0.40 0.58 -5.58
N PRO A 99 0.19 -0.27 -4.55
CA PRO A 99 -0.24 0.17 -3.23
C PRO A 99 0.72 1.15 -2.56
N VAL A 100 2.02 1.05 -2.86
CA VAL A 100 3.06 1.92 -2.29
C VAL A 100 2.86 3.36 -2.75
N GLN A 101 2.39 3.56 -3.99
CA GLN A 101 2.04 4.87 -4.52
C GLN A 101 0.61 5.28 -4.17
N ALA A 102 -0.35 4.36 -4.31
CA ALA A 102 -1.77 4.67 -4.22
C ALA A 102 -2.22 5.02 -2.80
N LEU A 103 -1.74 4.29 -1.76
CA LEU A 103 -2.19 4.50 -0.38
C LEU A 103 -1.79 5.87 0.20
N PRO A 104 -0.54 6.35 0.05
CA PRO A 104 -0.20 7.71 0.45
C PRO A 104 -1.02 8.78 -0.28
N LYS A 105 -1.27 8.59 -1.59
CA LYS A 105 -2.08 9.53 -2.38
C LYS A 105 -3.56 9.53 -1.99
N ALA A 106 -4.10 8.38 -1.60
CA ALA A 106 -5.46 8.30 -1.07
C ALA A 106 -5.59 9.05 0.26
N ALA A 107 -4.63 8.86 1.18
CA ALA A 107 -4.61 9.56 2.45
C ALA A 107 -4.43 11.08 2.28
N GLU A 108 -3.53 11.52 1.38
CA GLU A 108 -3.36 12.93 1.03
C GLU A 108 -4.68 13.53 0.51
N TYR A 109 -5.37 12.83 -0.39
CA TYR A 109 -6.64 13.28 -0.93
C TYR A 109 -7.74 13.35 0.14
N LEU A 110 -7.84 12.35 1.00
CA LEU A 110 -8.81 12.35 2.10
C LEU A 110 -8.55 13.49 3.09
N ARG A 111 -7.29 13.83 3.38
CA ARG A 111 -6.93 14.99 4.18
C ARG A 111 -7.42 16.29 3.54
N GLU A 112 -7.14 16.49 2.25
CA GLU A 112 -7.60 17.69 1.52
C GLU A 112 -9.12 17.80 1.52
N LEU A 113 -9.84 16.68 1.32
CA LEU A 113 -11.29 16.65 1.38
C LEU A 113 -11.81 16.93 2.80
N ARG A 114 -11.14 16.41 3.84
CA ARG A 114 -11.47 16.76 5.23
C ARG A 114 -11.31 18.24 5.49
N ASP A 115 -10.20 18.82 5.01
CA ASP A 115 -9.88 20.24 5.21
C ASP A 115 -10.87 21.13 4.42
N GLU A 116 -11.33 20.69 3.24
CA GLU A 116 -12.34 21.38 2.45
C GLU A 116 -13.75 21.33 3.08
N PHE A 117 -14.17 20.15 3.54
CA PHE A 117 -15.55 19.91 4.01
C PHE A 117 -15.71 19.93 5.53
N GLY A 118 -14.61 20.07 6.27
CA GLY A 118 -14.60 20.26 7.72
C GLY A 118 -14.68 18.98 8.55
N ASN A 119 -14.94 17.80 7.97
CA ASN A 119 -14.98 16.56 8.73
C ASN A 119 -14.77 15.30 7.86
N LEU A 120 -14.47 14.18 8.53
CA LEU A 120 -14.18 12.90 7.87
C LEU A 120 -15.38 12.26 7.17
N GLY A 121 -16.60 12.48 7.64
CA GLY A 121 -17.79 11.94 7.02
C GLY A 121 -18.07 12.58 5.65
N LEU A 122 -17.94 13.89 5.56
CA LEU A 122 -18.06 14.61 4.31
C LEU A 122 -16.86 14.36 3.38
N ALA A 123 -15.66 14.18 3.95
CA ALA A 123 -14.50 13.73 3.17
C ALA A 123 -14.73 12.37 2.52
N ALA A 124 -15.26 11.40 3.25
CA ALA A 124 -15.62 10.09 2.70
C ALA A 124 -16.69 10.21 1.60
N ALA A 125 -17.70 11.05 1.81
CA ALA A 125 -18.71 11.32 0.79
C ALA A 125 -18.09 11.93 -0.48
N ALA A 126 -17.17 12.87 -0.33
CA ALA A 126 -16.50 13.54 -1.44
C ALA A 126 -15.50 12.62 -2.16
N TYR A 127 -14.85 11.72 -1.46
CA TYR A 127 -13.99 10.70 -2.05
C TYR A 127 -14.79 9.78 -2.99
N ASN A 128 -15.95 9.30 -2.52
CA ASN A 128 -16.80 8.38 -3.29
C ASN A 128 -17.60 9.08 -4.40
N ALA A 129 -18.29 10.20 -4.11
CA ALA A 129 -19.20 10.87 -5.05
C ALA A 129 -18.55 12.03 -5.83
N GLY A 130 -17.36 12.43 -5.45
CA GLY A 130 -16.66 13.62 -5.95
C GLY A 130 -17.04 14.90 -5.19
N PRO A 131 -16.06 15.83 -4.98
CA PRO A 131 -16.27 17.05 -4.19
C PRO A 131 -17.36 17.96 -4.74
N GLY A 132 -17.50 18.06 -6.06
CA GLY A 132 -18.57 18.85 -6.69
C GLY A 132 -19.98 18.33 -6.41
N ARG A 133 -20.14 17.02 -6.15
CA ARG A 133 -21.42 16.44 -5.73
C ARG A 133 -21.76 16.85 -4.31
N VAL A 134 -20.80 16.75 -3.41
CA VAL A 134 -20.99 17.10 -2.00
C VAL A 134 -21.29 18.58 -1.83
N ARG A 135 -20.55 19.48 -2.51
CA ARG A 135 -20.88 20.92 -2.52
C ARG A 135 -22.30 21.17 -2.98
N GLY A 136 -22.68 20.66 -4.16
CA GLY A 136 -24.04 20.86 -4.66
C GLY A 136 -25.14 20.24 -3.81
N TRP A 137 -24.83 19.19 -3.02
CA TRP A 137 -25.78 18.64 -2.05
C TRP A 137 -25.91 19.52 -0.79
N LEU A 138 -24.80 20.03 -0.26
CA LEU A 138 -24.79 20.97 0.88
C LEU A 138 -25.55 22.27 0.52
N ASP A 139 -25.44 22.73 -0.72
CA ASP A 139 -26.15 23.91 -1.24
C ASP A 139 -27.63 23.62 -1.58
N GLY A 140 -28.11 22.38 -1.39
CA GLY A 140 -29.49 21.98 -1.74
C GLY A 140 -29.75 21.84 -3.24
N ALA A 141 -28.76 22.01 -4.10
CA ALA A 141 -28.88 21.93 -5.55
C ALA A 141 -28.87 20.50 -6.11
N ARG A 142 -28.44 19.52 -5.34
CA ARG A 142 -28.30 18.10 -5.74
C ARG A 142 -28.70 17.15 -4.63
N THR A 143 -29.04 15.93 -5.01
CA THR A 143 -29.26 14.83 -4.06
C THR A 143 -27.96 14.05 -3.83
N MET A 144 -27.80 13.51 -2.60
CA MET A 144 -26.73 12.58 -2.29
C MET A 144 -27.14 11.17 -2.74
N PRO A 145 -26.32 10.48 -3.58
CA PRO A 145 -26.65 9.12 -4.01
C PRO A 145 -26.77 8.15 -2.83
N ASP A 146 -27.69 7.20 -2.91
CA ASP A 146 -27.86 6.16 -1.86
C ASP A 146 -26.61 5.31 -1.66
N GLU A 147 -25.85 5.07 -2.72
CA GLU A 147 -24.56 4.40 -2.64
C GLU A 147 -23.60 5.16 -1.73
N THR A 148 -23.48 6.48 -1.93
CA THR A 148 -22.61 7.33 -1.12
C THR A 148 -23.10 7.43 0.33
N GLN A 149 -24.41 7.47 0.57
CA GLN A 149 -24.97 7.45 1.92
C GLN A 149 -24.59 6.16 2.64
N ARG A 150 -24.75 4.99 2.00
CA ARG A 150 -24.34 3.69 2.55
C ARG A 150 -22.83 3.59 2.73
N TYR A 151 -22.04 4.18 1.83
CA TYR A 151 -20.59 4.22 1.92
C TYR A 151 -20.14 4.96 3.19
N VAL A 152 -20.65 6.18 3.41
CA VAL A 152 -20.33 6.98 4.61
C VAL A 152 -20.75 6.25 5.88
N GLN A 153 -21.97 5.72 5.93
CA GLN A 153 -22.49 4.97 7.08
C GLN A 153 -21.60 3.76 7.41
N ALA A 154 -21.15 3.01 6.41
CA ALA A 154 -20.33 1.83 6.62
C ALA A 154 -18.91 2.15 7.13
N ILE A 155 -18.35 3.29 6.76
CA ILE A 155 -17.02 3.73 7.19
C ILE A 155 -17.06 4.37 8.58
N THR A 156 -18.05 5.22 8.82
CA THR A 156 -18.07 6.13 9.99
C THR A 156 -19.08 5.73 11.07
N GLY A 157 -20.00 4.82 10.76
CA GLY A 157 -21.12 4.46 11.66
C GLY A 157 -22.22 5.52 11.73
N ARG A 158 -22.10 6.67 11.01
CA ARG A 158 -23.04 7.78 11.02
C ARG A 158 -23.49 8.14 9.61
N SER A 159 -24.70 8.64 9.48
CA SER A 159 -25.22 9.09 8.19
C SER A 159 -24.52 10.36 7.69
N VAL A 160 -24.51 10.56 6.36
CA VAL A 160 -23.94 11.78 5.76
C VAL A 160 -24.69 13.04 6.22
N GLY A 161 -25.98 12.92 6.50
CA GLY A 161 -26.80 14.04 7.03
C GLY A 161 -26.43 14.44 8.47
N GLU A 162 -26.07 13.48 9.33
CA GLU A 162 -25.53 13.77 10.67
C GLU A 162 -24.16 14.45 10.58
N TRP A 163 -23.30 14.04 9.65
CA TRP A 163 -22.01 14.68 9.43
C TRP A 163 -22.15 16.12 8.90
N ALA A 164 -23.13 16.39 8.04
CA ALA A 164 -23.40 17.75 7.56
C ALA A 164 -23.82 18.71 8.67
N LYS A 165 -24.52 18.19 9.70
CA LYS A 165 -24.99 18.98 10.85
C LYS A 165 -23.91 19.12 11.94
N ALA A 166 -22.96 18.21 11.99
CA ALA A 166 -21.99 18.10 13.08
C ALA A 166 -20.87 19.15 13.03
N GLY A 167 -20.66 19.83 11.89
CA GLY A 167 -19.54 20.75 11.72
C GLY A 167 -18.17 20.06 11.84
N ASN A 168 -17.17 20.76 12.37
CA ASN A 168 -15.82 20.23 12.62
C ASN A 168 -15.77 19.31 13.84
N VAL A 169 -16.29 18.11 13.73
CA VAL A 169 -16.20 17.07 14.78
C VAL A 169 -15.11 16.09 14.42
N ALA A 170 -14.15 15.92 15.32
CA ALA A 170 -13.18 14.84 15.25
C ALA A 170 -13.92 13.50 15.35
N MET A 171 -13.64 12.57 14.44
CA MET A 171 -14.08 11.19 14.60
C MET A 171 -13.26 10.57 15.72
N VAL A 172 -13.86 10.39 16.89
CA VAL A 172 -13.29 9.56 17.93
C VAL A 172 -13.56 8.10 17.53
N ALA A 173 -12.72 7.59 16.62
CA ALA A 173 -12.65 6.15 16.44
C ALA A 173 -11.80 5.59 17.59
N PRO A 174 -12.23 4.52 18.28
CA PRO A 174 -11.31 3.82 19.16
C PRO A 174 -10.05 3.46 18.37
N GLU A 175 -8.87 3.64 18.98
CA GLU A 175 -7.61 3.18 18.41
C GLU A 175 -7.69 1.66 18.30
N ALA A 176 -8.13 1.19 17.14
CA ALA A 176 -8.11 -0.23 16.81
C ALA A 176 -6.74 -0.55 16.22
N ASP A 177 -6.14 -1.64 16.68
CA ASP A 177 -4.96 -2.20 16.02
C ASP A 177 -5.30 -2.49 14.55
N CYS A 178 -4.42 -2.06 13.65
CA CYS A 178 -4.69 -2.20 12.21
C CYS A 178 -4.84 -3.66 11.80
N LEU A 179 -4.01 -4.57 12.35
CA LEU A 179 -4.05 -5.99 12.01
C LEU A 179 -5.37 -6.63 12.47
N GLU A 180 -5.84 -6.29 13.66
CA GLU A 180 -7.13 -6.76 14.19
C GLU A 180 -8.29 -6.21 13.35
N LEU A 181 -8.24 -4.94 12.98
CA LEU A 181 -9.28 -4.34 12.15
C LEU A 181 -9.32 -4.95 10.76
N VAL A 182 -8.17 -5.11 10.09
CA VAL A 182 -8.07 -5.76 8.78
C VAL A 182 -8.61 -7.20 8.87
N ALA A 183 -8.20 -7.96 9.88
CA ALA A 183 -8.68 -9.33 10.09
C ALA A 183 -10.19 -9.41 10.32
N SER A 184 -10.77 -8.43 11.03
CA SER A 184 -12.22 -8.38 11.29
C SER A 184 -13.05 -8.02 10.04
N LEU A 185 -12.48 -7.21 9.15
CA LEU A 185 -13.13 -6.84 7.88
C LEU A 185 -13.10 -7.99 6.88
N GLU A 186 -12.05 -8.80 6.91
CA GLU A 186 -11.89 -9.98 6.07
C GLU A 186 -12.56 -11.19 6.71
N GLN A 187 -13.79 -11.44 6.41
CA GLN A 187 -14.51 -12.62 6.88
C GLN A 187 -14.02 -13.88 6.16
N GLY A 188 -13.04 -14.56 6.74
CA GLY A 188 -12.54 -15.86 6.30
C GLY A 188 -11.06 -15.87 5.86
N PRO A 189 -10.40 -17.04 5.89
CA PRO A 189 -9.01 -17.17 5.45
C PRO A 189 -8.94 -16.98 3.93
N SER A 190 -8.43 -15.87 3.49
CA SER A 190 -8.13 -15.62 2.09
C SER A 190 -6.83 -16.36 1.73
N ARG A 191 -6.87 -17.25 0.71
CA ARG A 191 -5.69 -17.91 0.13
C ARG A 191 -4.57 -16.92 -0.21
N PHE A 192 -4.96 -15.72 -0.56
CA PHE A 192 -4.19 -14.55 -0.79
C PHE A 192 -3.28 -14.12 0.37
N PHE A 193 -3.73 -14.18 1.63
CA PHE A 193 -2.89 -13.83 2.78
C PHE A 193 -1.83 -14.86 3.11
N TYR A 194 -2.05 -16.14 2.83
CA TYR A 194 -1.02 -17.17 3.00
C TYR A 194 0.16 -16.96 2.05
N GLU A 195 -0.11 -16.72 0.76
CA GLU A 195 0.93 -16.46 -0.23
C GLU A 195 1.74 -15.19 0.10
N LEU A 196 1.13 -14.29 0.77
CA LEU A 196 1.68 -12.99 1.13
C LEU A 196 2.48 -13.01 2.44
N GLU A 197 2.02 -13.78 3.43
CA GLU A 197 2.78 -14.06 4.64
C GLU A 197 4.09 -14.81 4.32
N GLU A 198 4.03 -15.73 3.36
CA GLU A 198 5.22 -16.41 2.82
C GLU A 198 6.20 -15.44 2.16
N ARG A 199 5.72 -14.47 1.40
CA ARG A 199 6.55 -13.43 0.77
C ARG A 199 7.20 -12.49 1.79
N ILE A 200 6.47 -12.10 2.86
CA ILE A 200 7.05 -11.26 3.93
C ILE A 200 8.09 -12.03 4.71
N THR A 201 7.80 -13.27 5.07
CA THR A 201 8.77 -14.12 5.75
C THR A 201 10.03 -14.23 4.89
N THR A 202 9.87 -14.33 3.57
CA THR A 202 10.97 -14.32 2.62
C THR A 202 11.70 -12.96 2.60
N ALA A 203 10.97 -11.85 2.56
CA ALA A 203 11.57 -10.50 2.55
C ALA A 203 12.28 -10.15 3.87
N ILE A 204 11.73 -10.59 5.02
CA ILE A 204 12.38 -10.49 6.33
C ILE A 204 13.62 -11.37 6.39
N GLY A 205 13.60 -12.54 5.74
CA GLY A 205 14.73 -13.48 5.64
C GLY A 205 15.84 -13.02 4.67
N LEU A 206 15.63 -11.97 3.87
CA LEU A 206 16.66 -11.48 2.96
C LEU A 206 17.89 -11.00 3.71
N PRO A 207 19.10 -11.41 3.26
CA PRO A 207 20.32 -11.19 4.02
C PRO A 207 20.77 -9.73 4.10
N TRP A 208 20.22 -8.88 3.26
CA TRP A 208 20.55 -7.45 3.20
C TRP A 208 19.31 -6.58 3.28
N GLY A 209 19.47 -5.38 3.83
CA GLY A 209 18.41 -4.38 3.92
C GLY A 209 18.90 -2.98 3.62
N VAL A 210 18.11 -2.22 2.87
CA VAL A 210 18.32 -0.80 2.66
C VAL A 210 17.46 -0.04 3.68
N GLN A 211 18.09 0.47 4.73
CA GLN A 211 17.40 1.25 5.76
C GLN A 211 17.10 2.66 5.26
N LEU A 212 15.85 3.05 5.35
CA LEU A 212 15.34 4.36 4.96
C LEU A 212 15.05 5.27 6.16
N ALA A 213 14.57 4.67 7.25
CA ALA A 213 14.29 5.37 8.48
C ALA A 213 14.64 4.51 9.70
N ALA A 214 15.06 5.15 10.79
CA ALA A 214 15.29 4.47 12.07
C ALA A 214 15.07 5.44 13.23
N GLY A 215 14.61 4.92 14.37
CA GLY A 215 14.39 5.71 15.58
C GLY A 215 13.89 4.88 16.76
N PHE A 216 13.81 5.50 17.93
CA PHE A 216 13.30 4.87 19.14
C PHE A 216 11.77 4.88 19.26
N SER A 217 11.07 5.62 18.40
CA SER A 217 9.62 5.66 18.30
C SER A 217 9.20 5.04 16.97
N ARG A 218 8.38 3.98 17.04
CA ARG A 218 7.77 3.33 15.88
C ARG A 218 7.03 4.38 15.01
N ASP A 219 6.27 5.24 15.65
CA ASP A 219 5.42 6.22 14.98
C ASP A 219 6.23 7.25 14.17
N ARG A 220 7.33 7.76 14.73
CA ARG A 220 8.23 8.67 14.01
C ARG A 220 8.94 7.99 12.83
N VAL A 221 9.24 6.71 12.96
CA VAL A 221 9.84 5.93 11.86
C VAL A 221 8.82 5.74 10.74
N LEU A 222 7.56 5.42 11.07
CA LEU A 222 6.45 5.32 10.12
C LEU A 222 6.18 6.64 9.39
N GLU A 223 6.09 7.73 10.14
CA GLU A 223 5.90 9.07 9.57
C GLU A 223 7.03 9.46 8.62
N THR A 224 8.28 9.22 9.02
CA THR A 224 9.44 9.48 8.17
C THR A 224 9.40 8.63 6.92
N TYR A 225 9.10 7.34 7.05
CA TYR A 225 8.97 6.42 5.94
C TYR A 225 7.88 6.88 4.95
N SER A 226 6.70 7.27 5.44
CA SER A 226 5.61 7.76 4.58
C SER A 226 6.00 8.99 3.76
N ARG A 227 6.65 9.97 4.39
CA ARG A 227 7.16 11.15 3.68
C ARG A 227 8.19 10.79 2.59
N LEU A 228 9.02 9.78 2.85
CA LEU A 228 9.99 9.29 1.87
C LEU A 228 9.30 8.57 0.71
N MET A 229 8.24 7.80 0.98
CA MET A 229 7.49 7.08 -0.05
C MET A 229 6.86 8.02 -1.08
N THR A 230 6.41 9.19 -0.68
CA THR A 230 5.92 10.21 -1.62
C THR A 230 6.97 10.59 -2.68
N LYS A 231 8.26 10.53 -2.32
CA LYS A 231 9.39 10.87 -3.22
C LYS A 231 9.98 9.67 -3.95
N LEU A 232 9.84 8.47 -3.38
CA LEU A 232 10.58 7.28 -3.81
C LEU A 232 9.68 6.20 -4.42
N SER A 233 8.36 6.38 -4.43
CA SER A 233 7.40 5.37 -4.88
C SER A 233 7.72 4.82 -6.29
N GLU A 234 8.12 5.67 -7.22
CA GLU A 234 8.50 5.24 -8.57
C GLU A 234 9.81 4.43 -8.61
N LEU A 235 10.71 4.66 -7.64
CA LEU A 235 12.02 4.01 -7.61
C LEU A 235 12.04 2.69 -6.85
N ILE A 236 11.11 2.52 -5.90
CA ILE A 236 11.08 1.39 -4.96
C ILE A 236 9.72 0.69 -4.88
N GLY A 237 8.76 1.08 -5.74
CA GLY A 237 7.38 0.58 -5.71
C GLY A 237 7.23 -0.94 -5.87
N GLU A 238 8.23 -1.63 -6.40
CA GLU A 238 8.26 -3.09 -6.52
C GLU A 238 8.75 -3.80 -5.24
N HIS A 239 9.17 -3.06 -4.23
CA HIS A 239 9.77 -3.61 -3.02
C HIS A 239 8.90 -3.33 -1.80
N ASP A 240 8.39 -4.40 -1.17
CA ASP A 240 7.62 -4.30 0.06
C ASP A 240 8.50 -3.76 1.21
N PRO A 241 8.02 -2.73 1.92
CA PRO A 241 8.73 -2.22 3.09
C PRO A 241 8.57 -3.16 4.28
N VAL A 242 9.65 -3.36 5.01
CA VAL A 242 9.65 -4.15 6.23
C VAL A 242 10.04 -3.26 7.41
N ILE A 243 9.26 -3.29 8.48
CA ILE A 243 9.69 -2.71 9.76
C ILE A 243 10.27 -3.80 10.63
N THR A 244 11.52 -3.61 10.99
CA THR A 244 12.23 -4.49 11.94
C THR A 244 12.51 -3.76 13.24
N VAL A 245 12.50 -4.50 14.34
CA VAL A 245 12.93 -4.03 15.64
C VAL A 245 14.34 -4.57 15.90
N ALA A 246 15.27 -3.69 16.17
CA ALA A 246 16.65 -4.07 16.52
C ALA A 246 17.00 -3.61 17.94
N LEU A 247 17.60 -4.50 18.73
CA LEU A 247 18.23 -4.16 20.00
C LEU A 247 19.72 -3.96 19.75
N ILE A 248 20.18 -2.72 19.77
CA ILE A 248 21.58 -2.40 19.59
C ILE A 248 22.20 -2.20 20.97
N ARG A 249 22.86 -3.24 21.50
CA ARG A 249 23.45 -3.27 22.86
C ARG A 249 24.40 -2.10 23.16
N SER A 250 25.12 -1.58 22.17
CA SER A 250 26.00 -0.43 22.31
C SER A 250 25.27 0.91 22.50
N ARG A 251 23.94 0.93 22.30
CA ARG A 251 23.09 2.14 22.44
C ARG A 251 22.04 2.02 23.55
N GLY A 252 22.19 1.02 24.44
CA GLY A 252 21.27 0.82 25.56
C GLY A 252 20.27 -0.31 25.33
N THR A 253 19.25 -0.37 26.19
CA THR A 253 18.22 -1.43 26.19
C THR A 253 16.95 -1.05 25.41
N LEU A 254 16.87 0.19 24.90
CA LEU A 254 15.70 0.64 24.16
C LEU A 254 15.68 0.04 22.75
N PRO A 255 14.52 -0.46 22.29
CA PRO A 255 14.37 -0.97 20.94
C PRO A 255 14.53 0.15 19.91
N ILE A 256 15.21 -0.16 18.82
CA ILE A 256 15.29 0.73 17.64
C ILE A 256 14.41 0.13 16.55
N TYR A 257 13.45 0.92 16.10
CA TYR A 257 12.62 0.59 14.96
C TYR A 257 13.33 1.02 13.68
N GLN A 258 13.27 0.19 12.64
CA GLN A 258 13.94 0.43 11.36
C GLN A 258 12.99 0.10 10.23
N ALA A 259 12.76 1.06 9.34
CA ALA A 259 12.08 0.81 8.07
C ALA A 259 13.11 0.48 6.99
N LYS A 260 13.01 -0.69 6.38
CA LYS A 260 13.98 -1.24 5.43
C LYS A 260 13.28 -1.77 4.18
N ILE A 261 14.03 -1.83 3.09
CA ILE A 261 13.73 -2.60 1.90
C ILE A 261 14.66 -3.81 1.89
N GLY A 262 14.14 -5.02 1.69
CA GLY A 262 14.92 -6.24 1.61
C GLY A 262 15.68 -6.35 0.28
N ALA A 263 16.86 -7.01 0.31
CA ALA A 263 17.63 -7.33 -0.89
C ALA A 263 18.40 -8.64 -0.73
N ASP A 264 18.48 -9.43 -1.81
CA ASP A 264 19.14 -10.74 -1.83
C ASP A 264 20.66 -10.65 -1.68
N THR A 265 21.25 -9.61 -2.25
CA THR A 265 22.70 -9.42 -2.26
C THR A 265 23.06 -8.02 -1.79
N ARG A 266 24.32 -7.86 -1.33
CA ARG A 266 24.88 -6.56 -1.02
C ARG A 266 24.94 -5.64 -2.25
N GLY A 267 25.18 -6.22 -3.44
CA GLY A 267 25.18 -5.50 -4.70
C GLY A 267 23.81 -4.88 -4.98
N SER A 268 22.77 -5.69 -4.98
CA SER A 268 21.38 -5.24 -5.15
C SER A 268 20.98 -4.16 -4.13
N ALA A 269 21.32 -4.36 -2.85
CA ALA A 269 21.06 -3.35 -1.83
C ALA A 269 21.79 -2.02 -2.10
N ASN A 270 23.04 -2.08 -2.57
CA ASN A 270 23.80 -0.88 -2.93
C ASN A 270 23.19 -0.16 -4.14
N ASP A 271 22.72 -0.90 -5.15
CA ASP A 271 22.08 -0.33 -6.34
C ASP A 271 20.76 0.38 -5.98
N ILE A 272 19.95 -0.25 -5.15
CA ILE A 272 18.73 0.38 -4.60
C ILE A 272 19.10 1.66 -3.84
N CYS A 273 20.06 1.59 -2.91
CA CYS A 273 20.48 2.75 -2.12
C CYS A 273 21.10 3.85 -3.01
N LYS A 274 21.82 3.51 -4.07
CA LYS A 274 22.35 4.47 -5.04
C LYS A 274 21.23 5.23 -5.75
N LYS A 275 20.21 4.54 -6.23
CA LYS A 275 19.01 5.15 -6.85
C LYS A 275 18.32 6.10 -5.86
N ILE A 276 18.13 5.69 -4.61
CA ILE A 276 17.52 6.47 -3.53
C ILE A 276 18.34 7.74 -3.24
N LYS A 277 19.67 7.63 -3.20
CA LYS A 277 20.57 8.80 -3.01
C LYS A 277 20.50 9.79 -4.17
N THR A 278 20.36 9.30 -5.40
CA THR A 278 20.18 10.15 -6.58
C THR A 278 18.87 10.96 -6.49
N ALA A 279 17.84 10.43 -5.84
CA ALA A 279 16.61 11.16 -5.54
C ALA A 279 16.71 12.09 -4.30
N GLY A 280 17.92 12.30 -3.76
CA GLY A 280 18.17 13.20 -2.63
C GLY A 280 17.76 12.66 -1.27
N VAL A 281 17.61 11.33 -1.13
CA VAL A 281 17.23 10.68 0.13
C VAL A 281 18.39 9.86 0.69
N ALA A 282 18.65 9.99 1.98
CA ALA A 282 19.67 9.22 2.67
C ALA A 282 19.22 7.76 2.86
N CYS A 283 20.14 6.81 2.65
CA CYS A 283 19.93 5.39 2.93
C CYS A 283 21.22 4.74 3.46
N VAL A 284 21.04 3.65 4.18
CA VAL A 284 22.14 2.83 4.72
C VAL A 284 21.91 1.38 4.34
N VAL A 285 22.92 0.73 3.75
CA VAL A 285 22.89 -0.71 3.49
C VAL A 285 23.39 -1.47 4.71
N LEU A 286 22.57 -2.36 5.22
CA LEU A 286 22.84 -3.16 6.41
C LEU A 286 22.69 -4.65 6.10
N ARG A 287 23.49 -5.47 6.76
CA ARG A 287 23.25 -6.91 6.80
C ARG A 287 22.13 -7.18 7.80
N ASN A 288 21.10 -7.90 7.40
CA ASN A 288 20.07 -8.33 8.31
C ASN A 288 20.62 -9.44 9.20
N ALA A 289 20.37 -9.37 10.51
CA ALA A 289 20.71 -10.48 11.40
C ALA A 289 19.80 -11.67 11.07
N PRO A 290 20.31 -12.91 11.04
CA PRO A 290 19.44 -14.06 10.92
C PRO A 290 18.45 -14.06 12.10
N GLU A 291 17.17 -14.24 11.80
CA GLU A 291 16.14 -14.35 12.81
C GLU A 291 16.45 -15.56 13.70
N ARG A 292 16.69 -15.32 14.98
CA ARG A 292 16.78 -16.41 15.95
C ARG A 292 15.37 -16.88 16.24
N VAL A 293 14.85 -17.78 15.42
CA VAL A 293 13.66 -18.55 15.76
C VAL A 293 13.98 -19.29 17.07
N LYS A 294 13.41 -18.84 18.18
CA LYS A 294 13.41 -19.64 19.40
C LYS A 294 12.57 -20.87 19.10
N PRO A 295 13.14 -22.08 19.23
CA PRO A 295 12.32 -23.28 19.11
C PRO A 295 11.17 -23.19 20.13
N ALA A 296 9.95 -23.45 19.68
CA ALA A 296 8.79 -23.59 20.55
C ALA A 296 9.16 -24.59 21.65
N LYS A 297 9.01 -24.19 22.91
CA LYS A 297 9.10 -25.13 24.03
C LYS A 297 7.94 -26.09 23.85
N THR A 298 8.23 -27.32 23.49
CA THR A 298 7.33 -28.45 23.64
C THR A 298 7.17 -28.69 25.15
N GLU A 299 6.02 -28.32 25.70
CA GLU A 299 5.48 -28.88 26.94
C GLU A 299 4.65 -30.11 26.60
#